data_2ac6c1a07fb455cfeb59b9387af4f26c
#
_entry.id   2ac6c1a07fb455cfeb59b9387af4f26c
#
_cell.length_a   1.000
_cell.length_b   1.000
_cell.length_c   1.000
_cell.angle_alpha   90.00
_cell.angle_beta   90.00
_cell.angle_gamma   90.00
#
_symmetry.space_group_name_H-M   'P 1'
#
loop_
_entity.id
_entity.type
_entity.pdbx_description
1 polymer ?
#
loop_
_entity_poly.entity_id
_entity_poly.type
_entity_poly.pdbx_seq_one_letter_code
_entity_poly.pdbx_strand_id
1 'polypeptide(L)'
;MALLQPKPATPPSGTAAAPGPQAFKLKKGTLLFSEGDSSRAMYFLKAGMIRIFKKKSDSAIEIDTIHSGQVVGELAFLDGNPRSASGEALTDCELVEISGPTFQSVLAKMPDWLKILMKTIVGRLRSSSTRIRQLETASSSMDYSDKDGKKNYIYLGSTDVLKLCSAILLVAARNGIKKPEGIELRPHLLVRYGNQIIGVPAAKMTTMLDVLSQVGIVKLTETGDAYLTDPDFLEQLITYLNEEYLLQPTKRHDISLRGFLVMSLIVKNIAKYLPDPKTGLTKVNLAEILKVETPAGGKEPFRMEEFPELVKLGYCTNVGIVSASEANTDLKPESFVHNYRMQRVVMAIHAVNEQKRK
;
A
#
# COMPACT_ATOMS: atom_id res chain seq x y z
N MET A 1 -3.02 26.40 -29.03
CA MET A 1 -1.61 26.83 -29.08
C MET A 1 -0.81 25.70 -28.44
N ALA A 2 -0.11 24.90 -29.26
CA ALA A 2 0.70 23.80 -28.79
C ALA A 2 2.01 24.35 -28.21
N LEU A 3 2.25 24.13 -26.94
CA LEU A 3 3.52 24.47 -26.28
C LEU A 3 4.61 23.52 -26.79
N LEU A 4 5.53 24.08 -27.58
CA LEU A 4 6.75 23.41 -28.02
C LEU A 4 7.58 22.98 -26.79
N GLN A 5 7.74 21.67 -26.62
CA GLN A 5 8.65 21.14 -25.61
C GLN A 5 10.10 21.39 -26.05
N PRO A 6 10.99 21.88 -25.19
CA PRO A 6 12.40 22.00 -25.52
C PRO A 6 13.01 20.59 -25.69
N LYS A 7 13.64 20.40 -26.85
CA LYS A 7 14.36 19.17 -27.23
C LYS A 7 15.58 19.01 -26.32
N PRO A 8 15.89 17.80 -25.81
CA PRO A 8 17.13 17.59 -25.06
C PRO A 8 18.33 17.94 -25.92
N ALA A 9 19.30 18.63 -25.33
CA ALA A 9 20.57 18.94 -25.99
C ALA A 9 21.34 17.63 -26.24
N THR A 10 21.48 17.26 -27.50
CA THR A 10 22.32 16.13 -27.92
C THR A 10 23.80 16.55 -27.82
N PRO A 11 24.65 15.80 -27.09
CA PRO A 11 26.09 16.06 -27.15
C PRO A 11 26.61 15.71 -28.56
N PRO A 12 27.63 16.41 -29.08
CA PRO A 12 28.16 16.18 -30.41
C PRO A 12 28.78 14.78 -30.53
N SER A 13 28.29 14.00 -31.49
CA SER A 13 28.85 12.70 -31.87
C SER A 13 30.13 12.90 -32.67
N GLY A 14 31.28 12.74 -32.00
CA GLY A 14 32.57 12.72 -32.63
C GLY A 14 33.36 11.44 -32.23
N THR A 15 33.57 10.53 -33.17
CA THR A 15 34.48 9.39 -33.06
C THR A 15 35.92 9.84 -33.08
N ALA A 16 36.54 9.92 -31.90
CA ALA A 16 38.02 9.91 -31.75
C ALA A 16 38.38 9.64 -30.26
N ALA A 17 39.53 9.02 -30.01
CA ALA A 17 40.19 8.65 -28.74
C ALA A 17 39.59 9.25 -27.46
N ALA A 18 39.34 8.41 -26.44
CA ALA A 18 38.64 8.78 -25.18
C ALA A 18 39.06 10.18 -24.69
N PRO A 19 38.24 11.21 -24.88
CA PRO A 19 38.56 12.54 -24.38
C PRO A 19 38.46 12.50 -22.86
N GLY A 20 39.42 13.15 -22.19
CA GLY A 20 39.34 13.38 -20.73
C GLY A 20 38.01 14.07 -20.36
N PRO A 21 37.73 14.17 -19.07
CA PRO A 21 36.44 14.72 -18.59
C PRO A 21 36.18 16.09 -19.21
N GLN A 22 35.09 16.21 -20.01
CA GLN A 22 34.76 17.46 -20.70
C GLN A 22 33.79 18.28 -19.83
N ALA A 23 34.18 19.51 -19.54
CA ALA A 23 33.33 20.48 -18.88
C ALA A 23 32.37 21.12 -19.90
N PHE A 24 31.07 21.22 -19.54
CA PHE A 24 30.07 21.93 -20.34
C PHE A 24 29.13 22.77 -19.41
N LYS A 25 28.47 23.74 -20.00
CA LYS A 25 27.55 24.63 -19.30
C LYS A 25 26.11 24.24 -19.65
N LEU A 26 25.25 24.19 -18.62
CA LEU A 26 23.83 23.93 -18.77
C LEU A 26 23.05 25.15 -18.25
N LYS A 27 22.16 25.69 -19.06
CA LYS A 27 21.35 26.87 -18.69
C LYS A 27 20.21 26.46 -17.75
N LYS A 28 19.83 27.37 -16.84
CA LYS A 28 18.64 27.21 -15.99
C LYS A 28 17.43 26.76 -16.79
N GLY A 29 16.66 25.79 -16.27
CA GLY A 29 15.46 25.22 -16.90
C GLY A 29 15.74 24.19 -18.00
N THR A 30 17.04 23.89 -18.29
CA THR A 30 17.38 22.87 -19.29
C THR A 30 17.44 21.49 -18.63
N LEU A 31 16.83 20.49 -19.32
CA LEU A 31 16.85 19.12 -18.89
C LEU A 31 18.24 18.50 -19.20
N LEU A 32 18.88 17.91 -18.19
CA LEU A 32 20.14 17.21 -18.35
C LEU A 32 19.92 15.79 -18.87
N PHE A 33 18.91 15.09 -18.34
CA PHE A 33 18.45 13.76 -18.80
C PHE A 33 17.01 13.51 -18.34
N SER A 34 16.33 12.58 -18.99
CA SER A 34 14.96 12.14 -18.65
C SER A 34 14.96 10.78 -17.95
N GLU A 35 13.95 10.54 -17.11
CA GLU A 35 13.66 9.21 -16.57
C GLU A 35 13.48 8.21 -17.74
N GLY A 36 14.10 7.03 -17.63
CA GLY A 36 14.08 5.99 -18.66
C GLY A 36 15.16 6.09 -19.73
N ASP A 37 15.93 7.20 -19.80
CA ASP A 37 17.03 7.32 -20.75
C ASP A 37 18.11 6.26 -20.48
N SER A 38 18.68 5.70 -21.56
CA SER A 38 19.72 4.66 -21.53
C SER A 38 21.14 5.21 -21.55
N SER A 39 21.34 6.44 -21.07
CA SER A 39 22.67 7.09 -21.05
C SER A 39 23.65 6.40 -20.09
N ARG A 40 24.88 6.20 -20.56
CA ARG A 40 26.01 5.63 -19.79
C ARG A 40 27.01 6.70 -19.32
N ALA A 41 26.57 7.91 -19.09
CA ALA A 41 27.40 8.97 -18.54
C ALA A 41 26.90 9.36 -17.14
N MET A 42 27.79 9.81 -16.28
CA MET A 42 27.47 10.53 -15.05
C MET A 42 28.10 11.91 -15.08
N TYR A 43 27.59 12.82 -14.26
CA TYR A 43 28.00 14.20 -14.31
C TYR A 43 28.44 14.66 -12.91
N PHE A 44 29.59 15.30 -12.84
CA PHE A 44 30.06 15.99 -11.64
C PHE A 44 29.65 17.46 -11.74
N LEU A 45 28.90 17.96 -10.78
CA LEU A 45 28.41 19.33 -10.74
C LEU A 45 29.46 20.23 -10.07
N LYS A 46 30.13 21.07 -10.88
CA LYS A 46 31.12 22.04 -10.38
C LYS A 46 30.47 23.29 -9.78
N ALA A 47 29.41 23.80 -10.42
CA ALA A 47 28.68 24.97 -9.98
C ALA A 47 27.19 24.87 -10.37
N GLY A 48 26.33 25.45 -9.56
CA GLY A 48 24.91 25.48 -9.77
C GLY A 48 24.14 24.46 -8.93
N MET A 49 22.88 24.24 -9.28
CA MET A 49 21.96 23.30 -8.62
C MET A 49 21.14 22.56 -9.67
N ILE A 50 20.95 21.25 -9.47
CA ILE A 50 20.14 20.38 -10.34
C ILE A 50 19.04 19.75 -9.50
N ARG A 51 17.78 19.89 -9.93
CA ARG A 51 16.61 19.22 -9.40
C ARG A 51 16.50 17.82 -9.98
N ILE A 52 16.32 16.82 -9.12
CA ILE A 52 15.99 15.44 -9.50
C ILE A 52 14.51 15.23 -9.24
N PHE A 53 13.78 14.82 -10.28
CA PHE A 53 12.32 14.67 -10.20
C PHE A 53 11.81 13.52 -11.06
N LYS A 54 10.60 13.06 -10.74
CA LYS A 54 9.82 12.12 -11.57
C LYS A 54 8.57 12.80 -12.10
N LYS A 55 8.28 12.57 -13.37
CA LYS A 55 7.03 13.03 -13.98
C LYS A 55 5.88 12.13 -13.55
N LYS A 56 4.77 12.74 -13.15
CA LYS A 56 3.50 12.08 -12.87
C LYS A 56 2.41 12.85 -13.62
N SER A 57 1.84 12.24 -14.67
CA SER A 57 0.80 12.83 -15.55
C SER A 57 0.94 14.34 -15.80
N ASP A 58 0.44 15.21 -14.91
CA ASP A 58 0.49 16.69 -15.02
C ASP A 58 1.35 17.34 -13.93
N SER A 59 2.06 16.60 -13.09
CA SER A 59 2.91 17.13 -12.02
C SER A 59 4.29 16.49 -12.02
N ALA A 60 5.27 17.20 -11.44
CA ALA A 60 6.61 16.68 -11.20
C ALA A 60 6.82 16.52 -9.69
N ILE A 61 7.19 15.32 -9.25
CA ILE A 61 7.53 15.05 -7.86
C ILE A 61 9.02 15.23 -7.71
N GLU A 62 9.44 16.24 -6.96
CA GLU A 62 10.84 16.45 -6.61
C GLU A 62 11.31 15.36 -5.64
N ILE A 63 12.45 14.74 -5.97
CA ILE A 63 13.05 13.66 -5.18
C ILE A 63 14.24 14.22 -4.39
N ASP A 64 15.06 15.04 -5.04
CA ASP A 64 16.28 15.57 -4.44
C ASP A 64 16.77 16.82 -5.20
N THR A 65 17.62 17.59 -4.56
CA THR A 65 18.34 18.70 -5.18
C THR A 65 19.84 18.51 -5.01
N ILE A 66 20.54 18.37 -6.14
CA ILE A 66 21.99 18.16 -6.21
C ILE A 66 22.70 19.51 -6.21
N HIS A 67 23.67 19.65 -5.32
CA HIS A 67 24.48 20.85 -5.17
C HIS A 67 25.88 20.70 -5.75
N SER A 68 26.58 21.82 -5.91
CA SER A 68 27.99 21.81 -6.36
C SER A 68 28.86 20.90 -5.48
N GLY A 69 29.77 20.16 -6.10
CA GLY A 69 30.60 19.15 -5.46
C GLY A 69 30.01 17.74 -5.45
N GLN A 70 28.77 17.57 -5.90
CA GLN A 70 28.08 16.27 -5.94
C GLN A 70 28.05 15.72 -7.37
N VAL A 71 27.72 14.41 -7.47
CA VAL A 71 27.57 13.67 -8.72
C VAL A 71 26.09 13.41 -8.99
N VAL A 72 25.69 13.42 -10.27
CA VAL A 72 24.33 13.13 -10.70
C VAL A 72 24.30 12.10 -11.84
N GLY A 73 23.31 11.21 -11.81
CA GLY A 73 23.15 10.15 -12.79
C GLY A 73 24.03 8.92 -12.55
N GLU A 74 24.63 8.83 -11.37
CA GLU A 74 25.54 7.77 -10.94
C GLU A 74 24.86 6.38 -10.87
N LEU A 75 23.58 6.31 -10.50
CA LEU A 75 22.89 5.02 -10.35
C LEU A 75 22.80 4.28 -11.67
N ALA A 76 22.30 4.95 -12.71
CA ALA A 76 22.21 4.38 -14.07
C ALA A 76 23.58 4.04 -14.65
N PHE A 77 24.59 4.83 -14.28
CA PHE A 77 25.94 4.65 -14.72
C PHE A 77 26.62 3.42 -14.09
N LEU A 78 26.41 3.18 -12.78
CA LEU A 78 27.05 2.11 -12.01
C LEU A 78 26.41 0.73 -12.24
N ASP A 79 25.07 0.68 -12.44
CA ASP A 79 24.35 -0.58 -12.59
C ASP A 79 23.92 -0.90 -14.03
N GLY A 80 24.13 0.05 -14.96
CA GLY A 80 23.78 -0.11 -16.38
C GLY A 80 22.29 -0.07 -16.69
N ASN A 81 21.44 0.24 -15.69
CA ASN A 81 19.99 0.36 -15.86
C ASN A 81 19.62 1.76 -16.40
N PRO A 82 18.39 1.95 -16.95
CA PRO A 82 17.91 3.27 -17.34
C PRO A 82 17.90 4.28 -16.19
N ARG A 83 17.88 5.58 -16.54
CA ARG A 83 17.77 6.68 -15.58
C ARG A 83 16.57 6.48 -14.65
N SER A 84 16.79 6.52 -13.35
CA SER A 84 15.75 6.31 -12.34
C SER A 84 14.85 7.54 -12.13
N ALA A 85 15.26 8.70 -12.61
CA ALA A 85 14.58 9.98 -12.49
C ALA A 85 15.09 10.95 -13.58
N SER A 86 14.44 12.11 -13.73
CA SER A 86 14.84 13.21 -14.60
C SER A 86 15.69 14.22 -13.82
N GLY A 87 16.65 14.87 -14.48
CA GLY A 87 17.47 15.94 -13.92
C GLY A 87 17.32 17.22 -14.71
N GLU A 88 17.04 18.35 -14.03
CA GLU A 88 16.85 19.68 -14.62
C GLU A 88 17.66 20.74 -13.85
N ALA A 89 18.31 21.65 -14.57
CA ALA A 89 19.07 22.73 -13.98
C ALA A 89 18.15 23.79 -13.33
N LEU A 90 18.26 23.97 -12.00
CA LEU A 90 17.56 25.02 -11.26
C LEU A 90 18.23 26.40 -11.42
N THR A 91 19.54 26.41 -11.67
CA THR A 91 20.36 27.58 -11.95
C THR A 91 21.22 27.32 -13.16
N ASP A 92 21.97 28.31 -13.64
CA ASP A 92 23.05 28.03 -14.61
C ASP A 92 24.07 27.11 -13.94
N CYS A 93 24.42 26.01 -14.60
CA CYS A 93 25.26 24.95 -14.07
C CYS A 93 26.53 24.78 -14.92
N GLU A 94 27.64 24.41 -14.26
CA GLU A 94 28.84 23.90 -14.90
C GLU A 94 29.04 22.45 -14.49
N LEU A 95 29.09 21.55 -15.48
CA LEU A 95 29.14 20.11 -15.30
C LEU A 95 30.40 19.54 -15.99
N VAL A 96 30.90 18.45 -15.43
CA VAL A 96 31.91 17.62 -16.08
C VAL A 96 31.31 16.26 -16.36
N GLU A 97 31.28 15.88 -17.64
CA GLU A 97 30.82 14.55 -18.04
C GLU A 97 31.91 13.51 -17.81
N ILE A 98 31.53 12.42 -17.15
CA ILE A 98 32.36 11.22 -16.98
C ILE A 98 31.73 10.12 -17.81
N SER A 99 32.39 9.77 -18.92
CA SER A 99 31.88 8.75 -19.84
C SER A 99 32.07 7.32 -19.31
N GLY A 100 31.22 6.39 -19.76
CA GLY A 100 31.31 4.97 -19.39
C GLY A 100 32.68 4.34 -19.62
N PRO A 101 33.29 4.49 -20.80
CA PRO A 101 34.63 3.95 -21.08
C PRO A 101 35.74 4.48 -20.15
N THR A 102 35.70 5.78 -19.86
CA THR A 102 36.67 6.40 -18.92
C THR A 102 36.55 5.80 -17.53
N PHE A 103 35.32 5.66 -17.03
CA PHE A 103 35.08 5.07 -15.72
C PHE A 103 35.43 3.56 -15.68
N GLN A 104 35.08 2.79 -16.71
CA GLN A 104 35.42 1.38 -16.77
C GLN A 104 36.93 1.14 -16.72
N SER A 105 37.71 2.00 -17.36
CA SER A 105 39.18 1.91 -17.29
C SER A 105 39.73 2.15 -15.88
N VAL A 106 39.08 3.02 -15.09
CA VAL A 106 39.42 3.23 -13.68
C VAL A 106 38.92 2.07 -12.83
N LEU A 107 37.69 1.61 -13.06
CA LEU A 107 37.07 0.51 -12.31
C LEU A 107 37.89 -0.82 -12.51
N ALA A 108 38.41 -1.06 -13.71
CA ALA A 108 39.21 -2.23 -14.00
C ALA A 108 40.47 -2.34 -13.12
N LYS A 109 41.01 -1.18 -12.70
CA LYS A 109 42.19 -1.11 -11.83
C LYS A 109 41.85 -1.24 -10.34
N MET A 110 40.58 -1.23 -9.98
CA MET A 110 40.14 -1.35 -8.58
C MET A 110 40.05 -2.80 -8.13
N PRO A 111 40.31 -3.11 -6.84
CA PRO A 111 40.13 -4.43 -6.28
C PRO A 111 38.69 -4.95 -6.47
N ASP A 112 38.51 -6.26 -6.67
CA ASP A 112 37.18 -6.84 -6.94
C ASP A 112 36.19 -6.67 -5.80
N TRP A 113 36.68 -6.71 -4.57
CA TRP A 113 35.80 -6.45 -3.40
C TRP A 113 35.17 -5.05 -3.44
N LEU A 114 35.86 -4.02 -3.94
CA LEU A 114 35.34 -2.67 -4.05
C LEU A 114 34.28 -2.58 -5.15
N LYS A 115 34.46 -3.28 -6.27
CA LYS A 115 33.44 -3.40 -7.33
C LYS A 115 32.17 -4.05 -6.81
N ILE A 116 32.32 -5.13 -6.02
CA ILE A 116 31.17 -5.82 -5.39
C ILE A 116 30.48 -4.91 -4.39
N LEU A 117 31.23 -4.21 -3.55
CA LEU A 117 30.69 -3.27 -2.57
C LEU A 117 29.86 -2.16 -3.25
N MET A 118 30.41 -1.53 -4.29
CA MET A 118 29.72 -0.49 -5.06
C MET A 118 28.41 -1.00 -5.66
N LYS A 119 28.42 -2.16 -6.32
CA LYS A 119 27.21 -2.78 -6.86
C LYS A 119 26.16 -3.08 -5.78
N THR A 120 26.61 -3.55 -4.62
CA THR A 120 25.73 -3.85 -3.49
C THR A 120 25.07 -2.59 -2.95
N ILE A 121 25.83 -1.49 -2.79
CA ILE A 121 25.31 -0.20 -2.31
C ILE A 121 24.28 0.36 -3.30
N VAL A 122 24.62 0.37 -4.60
CA VAL A 122 23.70 0.84 -5.66
C VAL A 122 22.41 0.01 -5.68
N GLY A 123 22.52 -1.31 -5.58
CA GLY A 123 21.35 -2.20 -5.51
C GLY A 123 20.47 -1.90 -4.29
N ARG A 124 21.06 -1.65 -3.12
CA ARG A 124 20.32 -1.26 -1.90
C ARG A 124 19.66 0.11 -2.04
N LEU A 125 20.34 1.10 -2.61
CA LEU A 125 19.77 2.42 -2.87
C LEU A 125 18.56 2.36 -3.82
N ARG A 126 18.65 1.59 -4.91
CA ARG A 126 17.51 1.36 -5.80
C ARG A 126 16.34 0.67 -5.10
N SER A 127 16.63 -0.37 -4.33
CA SER A 127 15.61 -1.09 -3.56
C SER A 127 14.94 -0.17 -2.54
N SER A 128 15.72 0.68 -1.86
CA SER A 128 15.18 1.68 -0.92
C SER A 128 14.33 2.72 -1.63
N SER A 129 14.79 3.26 -2.77
CA SER A 129 14.02 4.21 -3.58
C SER A 129 12.73 3.60 -4.14
N THR A 130 12.76 2.31 -4.51
CA THR A 130 11.55 1.59 -4.95
C THR A 130 10.60 1.35 -3.79
N ARG A 131 11.12 1.01 -2.59
CA ARG A 131 10.32 0.87 -1.38
C ARG A 131 9.68 2.19 -0.93
N ILE A 132 10.44 3.28 -0.92
CA ILE A 132 9.92 4.63 -0.65
C ILE A 132 8.82 4.96 -1.66
N ARG A 133 9.03 4.69 -2.95
CA ARG A 133 8.01 4.88 -3.98
C ARG A 133 6.76 4.01 -3.75
N GLN A 134 6.91 2.76 -3.33
CA GLN A 134 5.78 1.89 -2.96
C GLN A 134 5.05 2.42 -1.72
N LEU A 135 5.79 2.90 -0.72
CA LEU A 135 5.23 3.52 0.49
C LEU A 135 4.55 4.87 0.17
N GLU A 136 5.15 5.70 -0.68
CA GLU A 136 4.55 6.96 -1.13
C GLU A 136 3.36 6.74 -2.07
N THR A 137 3.41 5.70 -2.91
CA THR A 137 2.26 5.33 -3.77
C THR A 137 1.13 4.70 -2.94
N ALA A 138 1.47 3.99 -1.87
CA ALA A 138 0.50 3.50 -0.89
C ALA A 138 -0.03 4.62 0.02
N SER A 139 0.76 5.67 0.25
CA SER A 139 0.43 6.83 1.09
C SER A 139 -0.16 8.01 0.29
N SER A 140 0.21 8.16 -0.98
CA SER A 140 -0.39 9.19 -1.81
C SER A 140 -1.73 8.69 -2.33
N SER A 141 -2.81 9.39 -1.94
CA SER A 141 -4.10 9.28 -2.61
C SER A 141 -3.88 9.40 -4.11
N MET A 142 -4.08 8.30 -4.83
CA MET A 142 -4.32 8.43 -6.26
C MET A 142 -5.71 9.04 -6.39
N ASP A 143 -5.78 10.37 -6.32
CA ASP A 143 -6.90 11.14 -6.81
C ASP A 143 -6.85 11.04 -8.34
N TYR A 144 -7.44 10.00 -8.89
CA TYR A 144 -7.76 9.95 -10.31
C TYR A 144 -9.06 10.74 -10.50
N SER A 145 -8.95 12.06 -10.61
CA SER A 145 -9.98 12.84 -11.28
C SER A 145 -9.88 12.56 -12.78
N ASP A 146 -10.77 11.72 -13.28
CA ASP A 146 -10.97 11.56 -14.71
C ASP A 146 -11.48 12.90 -15.26
N LYS A 147 -10.98 13.34 -16.44
CA LYS A 147 -11.33 14.61 -17.09
C LYS A 147 -12.85 14.76 -17.36
N ASP A 148 -13.62 13.71 -17.13
CA ASP A 148 -15.08 13.65 -17.34
C ASP A 148 -15.93 13.72 -16.05
N GLY A 149 -15.36 14.07 -14.89
CA GLY A 149 -16.14 14.32 -13.67
C GLY A 149 -16.78 13.07 -13.04
N LYS A 150 -16.38 11.86 -13.45
CA LYS A 150 -16.92 10.59 -12.94
C LYS A 150 -15.98 9.96 -11.90
N LYS A 151 -16.46 9.92 -10.66
CA LYS A 151 -16.03 9.16 -9.48
C LYS A 151 -14.52 9.10 -9.22
N ASN A 152 -14.09 9.85 -8.20
CA ASN A 152 -12.76 9.73 -7.59
C ASN A 152 -12.57 8.30 -7.05
N TYR A 153 -11.58 7.59 -7.56
CA TYR A 153 -11.18 6.29 -7.03
C TYR A 153 -10.32 6.50 -5.78
N ILE A 154 -10.75 5.92 -4.66
CA ILE A 154 -10.04 5.98 -3.39
C ILE A 154 -9.46 4.61 -3.08
N TYR A 155 -8.13 4.55 -2.92
CA TYR A 155 -7.43 3.34 -2.50
C TYR A 155 -7.03 3.44 -1.02
N LEU A 156 -7.45 2.47 -0.21
CA LEU A 156 -7.09 2.34 1.19
C LEU A 156 -5.93 1.35 1.34
N GLY A 157 -4.71 1.86 1.39
CA GLY A 157 -3.52 1.05 1.67
C GLY A 157 -3.44 0.64 3.15
N SER A 158 -2.71 -0.44 3.46
CA SER A 158 -2.60 -0.97 4.84
C SER A 158 -2.12 0.08 5.84
N THR A 159 -1.14 0.90 5.47
CA THR A 159 -0.65 2.00 6.33
C THR A 159 -1.68 3.12 6.50
N ASP A 160 -2.47 3.42 5.48
CA ASP A 160 -3.53 4.42 5.58
C ASP A 160 -4.64 3.94 6.52
N VAL A 161 -5.04 2.67 6.40
CA VAL A 161 -6.05 2.06 7.28
C VAL A 161 -5.62 2.15 8.74
N LEU A 162 -4.37 1.75 9.06
CA LEU A 162 -3.82 1.86 10.41
C LEU A 162 -3.84 3.30 10.92
N LYS A 163 -3.37 4.24 10.11
CA LYS A 163 -3.34 5.68 10.44
C LYS A 163 -4.75 6.23 10.69
N LEU A 164 -5.70 5.88 9.82
CA LEU A 164 -7.09 6.36 9.92
C LEU A 164 -7.79 5.78 11.15
N CYS A 165 -7.68 4.48 11.41
CA CYS A 165 -8.22 3.85 12.62
C CYS A 165 -7.63 4.46 13.89
N SER A 166 -6.31 4.67 13.93
CA SER A 166 -5.62 5.32 15.05
C SER A 166 -6.08 6.77 15.27
N ALA A 167 -6.32 7.53 14.18
CA ALA A 167 -6.86 8.88 14.25
C ALA A 167 -8.27 8.91 14.85
N ILE A 168 -9.12 7.99 14.41
CA ILE A 168 -10.50 7.86 14.91
C ILE A 168 -10.46 7.58 16.43
N LEU A 169 -9.64 6.62 16.86
CA LEU A 169 -9.49 6.28 18.27
C LEU A 169 -8.93 7.44 19.10
N LEU A 170 -7.92 8.16 18.57
CA LEU A 170 -7.33 9.32 19.22
C LEU A 170 -8.34 10.47 19.39
N VAL A 171 -9.15 10.76 18.36
CA VAL A 171 -10.20 11.77 18.43
C VAL A 171 -11.29 11.36 19.40
N ALA A 172 -11.69 10.08 19.41
CA ALA A 172 -12.64 9.53 20.37
C ALA A 172 -12.15 9.71 21.81
N ALA A 173 -10.88 9.38 22.08
CA ALA A 173 -10.31 9.48 23.41
C ALA A 173 -10.12 10.92 23.90
N ARG A 174 -9.76 11.85 23.02
CA ARG A 174 -9.48 13.25 23.40
C ARG A 174 -10.69 14.18 23.35
N ASN A 175 -11.56 14.01 22.36
CA ASN A 175 -12.62 14.95 22.02
C ASN A 175 -13.99 14.28 21.96
N GLY A 176 -14.07 12.96 22.18
CA GLY A 176 -15.33 12.21 22.11
C GLY A 176 -16.24 12.52 23.31
N ILE A 177 -17.53 12.61 23.04
CA ILE A 177 -18.56 12.78 24.06
C ILE A 177 -19.31 11.45 24.17
N LYS A 178 -19.35 10.85 25.36
CA LYS A 178 -20.09 9.60 25.58
C LYS A 178 -21.58 9.86 25.46
N LYS A 179 -22.25 9.11 24.60
CA LYS A 179 -23.68 9.12 24.32
C LYS A 179 -24.23 7.68 24.42
N PRO A 180 -25.53 7.49 24.52
CA PRO A 180 -26.13 6.15 24.52
C PRO A 180 -25.82 5.34 23.27
N GLU A 181 -25.64 6.01 22.12
CA GLU A 181 -25.33 5.42 20.83
C GLU A 181 -23.85 5.07 20.65
N GLY A 182 -22.98 5.52 21.54
CA GLY A 182 -21.53 5.37 21.46
C GLY A 182 -20.78 6.67 21.77
N ILE A 183 -19.52 6.73 21.38
CA ILE A 183 -18.70 7.94 21.52
C ILE A 183 -18.93 8.83 20.30
N GLU A 184 -19.54 9.99 20.50
CA GLU A 184 -19.74 10.99 19.44
C GLU A 184 -18.39 11.50 18.94
N LEU A 185 -18.19 11.37 17.63
CA LEU A 185 -17.02 11.86 16.91
C LEU A 185 -17.42 13.10 16.12
N ARG A 186 -16.57 14.12 16.16
CA ARG A 186 -16.78 15.32 15.34
C ARG A 186 -16.09 15.17 13.99
N PRO A 187 -16.81 15.01 12.86
CA PRO A 187 -16.22 14.73 11.54
C PRO A 187 -15.17 15.75 11.12
N HIS A 188 -15.38 17.04 11.41
CA HIS A 188 -14.41 18.09 11.09
C HIS A 188 -13.07 17.93 11.83
N LEU A 189 -13.09 17.38 13.06
CA LEU A 189 -11.86 17.06 13.80
C LEU A 189 -11.16 15.84 13.19
N LEU A 190 -11.91 14.80 12.80
CA LEU A 190 -11.35 13.63 12.13
C LEU A 190 -10.62 14.02 10.84
N VAL A 191 -11.27 14.85 10.01
CA VAL A 191 -10.67 15.35 8.77
C VAL A 191 -9.43 16.21 9.07
N ARG A 192 -9.51 17.10 10.07
CA ARG A 192 -8.37 17.94 10.46
C ARG A 192 -7.20 17.10 10.98
N TYR A 193 -7.42 16.15 11.87
CA TYR A 193 -6.39 15.25 12.38
C TYR A 193 -5.81 14.38 11.26
N GLY A 194 -6.67 13.83 10.39
CA GLY A 194 -6.25 13.07 9.22
C GLY A 194 -5.30 13.86 8.32
N ASN A 195 -5.71 15.06 7.95
CA ASN A 195 -4.98 15.87 6.97
C ASN A 195 -3.74 16.55 7.57
N GLN A 196 -3.87 17.20 8.75
CA GLN A 196 -2.80 18.04 9.33
C GLN A 196 -1.76 17.26 10.14
N ILE A 197 -2.15 16.14 10.79
CA ILE A 197 -1.27 15.40 11.69
C ILE A 197 -0.75 14.13 11.02
N ILE A 198 -1.62 13.41 10.29
CA ILE A 198 -1.31 12.09 9.74
C ILE A 198 -0.95 12.16 8.26
N GLY A 199 -1.28 13.26 7.57
CA GLY A 199 -1.02 13.45 6.15
C GLY A 199 -1.89 12.58 5.24
N VAL A 200 -3.11 12.22 5.69
CA VAL A 200 -4.06 11.42 4.91
C VAL A 200 -5.19 12.32 4.41
N PRO A 201 -5.54 12.28 3.11
CA PRO A 201 -6.60 13.11 2.53
C PRO A 201 -7.97 12.88 3.16
N ALA A 202 -8.79 13.95 3.21
CA ALA A 202 -10.14 13.91 3.75
C ALA A 202 -11.02 12.81 3.14
N ALA A 203 -10.91 12.60 1.83
CA ALA A 203 -11.68 11.58 1.12
C ALA A 203 -11.43 10.16 1.64
N LYS A 204 -10.17 9.83 2.02
CA LYS A 204 -9.85 8.54 2.63
C LYS A 204 -10.44 8.38 4.03
N MET A 205 -10.50 9.47 4.82
CA MET A 205 -11.16 9.45 6.12
C MET A 205 -12.66 9.17 5.98
N THR A 206 -13.33 9.86 5.06
CA THR A 206 -14.76 9.63 4.78
C THR A 206 -15.00 8.19 4.35
N THR A 207 -14.23 7.69 3.37
CA THR A 207 -14.35 6.29 2.91
C THR A 207 -14.09 5.29 4.03
N MET A 208 -13.14 5.55 4.93
CA MET A 208 -12.88 4.68 6.07
C MET A 208 -14.03 4.67 7.07
N LEU A 209 -14.65 5.83 7.31
CA LEU A 209 -15.86 5.92 8.16
C LEU A 209 -17.03 5.14 7.53
N ASP A 210 -17.19 5.20 6.20
CA ASP A 210 -18.21 4.42 5.50
C ASP A 210 -17.96 2.91 5.64
N VAL A 211 -16.70 2.46 5.48
CA VAL A 211 -16.31 1.06 5.71
C VAL A 211 -16.62 0.63 7.14
N LEU A 212 -16.22 1.41 8.13
CA LEU A 212 -16.47 1.09 9.54
C LEU A 212 -17.97 1.12 9.86
N SER A 213 -18.74 1.96 9.18
CA SER A 213 -20.20 1.99 9.32
C SER A 213 -20.87 0.74 8.75
N GLN A 214 -20.45 0.26 7.59
CA GLN A 214 -20.95 -0.99 6.97
C GLN A 214 -20.72 -2.21 7.86
N VAL A 215 -19.64 -2.21 8.63
CA VAL A 215 -19.32 -3.31 9.56
C VAL A 215 -19.85 -3.10 10.97
N GLY A 216 -20.48 -1.95 11.25
CA GLY A 216 -21.14 -1.65 12.51
C GLY A 216 -20.24 -1.18 13.64
N ILE A 217 -19.00 -0.72 13.33
CA ILE A 217 -18.06 -0.15 14.32
C ILE A 217 -18.31 1.33 14.52
N VAL A 218 -18.76 2.01 13.48
CA VAL A 218 -19.16 3.41 13.49
C VAL A 218 -20.62 3.51 13.06
N LYS A 219 -21.41 4.33 13.71
CA LYS A 219 -22.77 4.67 13.27
C LYS A 219 -22.75 6.08 12.68
N LEU A 220 -23.10 6.21 11.41
CA LEU A 220 -23.28 7.48 10.74
C LEU A 220 -24.77 7.86 10.77
N THR A 221 -25.06 9.13 11.09
CA THR A 221 -26.42 9.66 11.07
C THR A 221 -26.67 10.47 9.80
N GLU A 222 -27.95 10.68 9.47
CA GLU A 222 -28.36 11.54 8.34
C GLU A 222 -27.97 13.01 8.56
N THR A 223 -27.77 13.43 9.81
CA THR A 223 -27.28 14.77 10.17
C THR A 223 -25.77 14.93 9.97
N GLY A 224 -25.05 13.87 9.61
CA GLY A 224 -23.61 13.87 9.39
C GLY A 224 -22.77 13.64 10.65
N ASP A 225 -23.42 13.30 11.79
CA ASP A 225 -22.71 12.92 13.00
C ASP A 225 -22.21 11.48 12.91
N ALA A 226 -21.08 11.19 13.54
CA ALA A 226 -20.49 9.86 13.62
C ALA A 226 -20.35 9.42 15.08
N TYR A 227 -20.70 8.17 15.38
CA TYR A 227 -20.59 7.59 16.71
C TYR A 227 -19.73 6.33 16.65
N LEU A 228 -18.64 6.28 17.43
CA LEU A 228 -17.86 5.07 17.62
C LEU A 228 -18.57 4.17 18.63
N THR A 229 -19.10 3.05 18.15
CA THR A 229 -19.92 2.13 18.96
C THR A 229 -19.10 1.12 19.74
N ASP A 230 -17.93 0.72 19.22
CA ASP A 230 -17.06 -0.32 19.79
C ASP A 230 -15.58 0.13 19.73
N PRO A 231 -15.15 1.00 20.67
CA PRO A 231 -13.76 1.47 20.72
C PRO A 231 -12.75 0.35 21.02
N ASP A 232 -13.14 -0.61 21.86
CA ASP A 232 -12.25 -1.72 22.25
C ASP A 232 -11.97 -2.63 21.05
N PHE A 233 -12.99 -2.90 20.24
CA PHE A 233 -12.80 -3.64 18.99
C PHE A 233 -11.93 -2.87 17.99
N LEU A 234 -12.08 -1.55 17.90
CA LEU A 234 -11.24 -0.73 17.00
C LEU A 234 -9.76 -0.77 17.42
N GLU A 235 -9.47 -0.79 18.73
CA GLU A 235 -8.11 -0.95 19.25
C GLU A 235 -7.53 -2.33 18.92
N GLN A 236 -8.33 -3.39 19.12
CA GLN A 236 -7.94 -4.76 18.75
C GLN A 236 -7.72 -4.89 17.23
N LEU A 237 -8.55 -4.23 16.41
CA LEU A 237 -8.39 -4.19 14.96
C LEU A 237 -7.06 -3.52 14.56
N ILE A 238 -6.69 -2.42 15.19
CA ILE A 238 -5.40 -1.75 14.95
C ILE A 238 -4.24 -2.70 15.26
N THR A 239 -4.31 -3.39 16.40
CA THR A 239 -3.29 -4.36 16.80
C THR A 239 -3.18 -5.50 15.79
N TYR A 240 -4.31 -6.12 15.42
CA TYR A 240 -4.39 -7.18 14.43
C TYR A 240 -3.80 -6.76 13.07
N LEU A 241 -4.22 -5.61 12.53
CA LEU A 241 -3.74 -5.11 11.24
C LEU A 241 -2.23 -4.78 11.27
N ASN A 242 -1.73 -4.29 12.40
CA ASN A 242 -0.29 -4.01 12.57
C ASN A 242 0.52 -5.31 12.60
N GLU A 243 0.06 -6.34 13.30
CA GLU A 243 0.69 -7.66 13.31
C GLU A 243 0.70 -8.27 11.91
N GLU A 244 -0.44 -8.28 11.19
CA GLU A 244 -0.54 -8.77 9.83
C GLU A 244 0.40 -8.02 8.86
N TYR A 245 0.53 -6.70 9.03
CA TYR A 245 1.43 -5.90 8.21
C TYR A 245 2.90 -6.28 8.40
N LEU A 246 3.31 -6.65 9.62
CA LEU A 246 4.67 -7.07 9.95
C LEU A 246 5.01 -8.47 9.45
N LEU A 247 4.00 -9.33 9.23
CA LEU A 247 4.20 -10.67 8.71
C LEU A 247 4.65 -10.67 7.24
N GLN A 248 5.44 -11.67 6.90
CA GLN A 248 5.73 -11.96 5.48
C GLN A 248 4.43 -12.29 4.74
N PRO A 249 4.28 -11.90 3.47
CA PRO A 249 3.03 -12.12 2.70
C PRO A 249 2.50 -13.56 2.74
N THR A 250 3.40 -14.55 2.75
CA THR A 250 3.06 -15.98 2.80
C THR A 250 2.56 -16.47 4.16
N LYS A 251 2.72 -15.66 5.22
CA LYS A 251 2.32 -16.00 6.60
C LYS A 251 1.12 -15.19 7.07
N ARG A 252 0.58 -14.30 6.24
CA ARG A 252 -0.59 -13.50 6.57
C ARG A 252 -1.84 -14.37 6.62
N HIS A 253 -2.78 -13.97 7.46
CA HIS A 253 -4.09 -14.64 7.59
C HIS A 253 -5.09 -14.12 6.54
N ASP A 254 -4.61 -13.95 5.30
CA ASP A 254 -5.47 -13.54 4.18
C ASP A 254 -6.46 -14.64 3.86
N ILE A 255 -7.75 -14.34 4.00
CA ILE A 255 -8.84 -15.27 3.66
C ILE A 255 -9.38 -14.95 2.27
N SER A 256 -9.70 -15.98 1.51
CA SER A 256 -10.37 -15.82 0.22
C SER A 256 -11.83 -15.36 0.40
N LEU A 257 -12.43 -14.78 -0.65
CA LEU A 257 -13.85 -14.41 -0.62
C LEU A 257 -14.75 -15.62 -0.33
N ARG A 258 -14.37 -16.81 -0.81
CA ARG A 258 -15.10 -18.04 -0.56
C ARG A 258 -14.93 -18.55 0.87
N GLY A 259 -13.70 -18.57 1.39
CA GLY A 259 -13.45 -18.87 2.80
C GLY A 259 -14.20 -17.93 3.75
N PHE A 260 -14.23 -16.63 3.42
CA PHE A 260 -15.02 -15.67 4.18
C PHE A 260 -16.54 -15.94 4.14
N LEU A 261 -17.08 -16.37 2.99
CA LEU A 261 -18.48 -16.78 2.88
C LEU A 261 -18.78 -17.97 3.81
N VAL A 262 -17.92 -19.00 3.79
CA VAL A 262 -18.06 -20.17 4.70
C VAL A 262 -18.07 -19.69 6.15
N MET A 263 -17.12 -18.84 6.52
CA MET A 263 -17.01 -18.28 7.87
C MET A 263 -18.29 -17.51 8.27
N SER A 264 -18.85 -16.71 7.36
CA SER A 264 -20.09 -15.97 7.60
C SER A 264 -21.29 -16.85 7.85
N LEU A 265 -21.41 -17.97 7.11
CA LEU A 265 -22.52 -18.94 7.27
C LEU A 265 -22.39 -19.70 8.58
N ILE A 266 -21.17 -20.04 9.00
CA ILE A 266 -20.92 -20.65 10.32
C ILE A 266 -21.37 -19.67 11.41
N VAL A 267 -20.92 -18.39 11.37
CA VAL A 267 -21.30 -17.39 12.38
C VAL A 267 -22.81 -17.17 12.43
N LYS A 268 -23.50 -17.14 11.28
CA LYS A 268 -24.96 -17.02 11.21
C LYS A 268 -25.68 -18.16 11.95
N ASN A 269 -25.12 -19.36 11.93
CA ASN A 269 -25.72 -20.57 12.50
C ASN A 269 -25.14 -20.96 13.87
N ILE A 270 -24.05 -20.34 14.32
CA ILE A 270 -23.27 -20.78 15.50
C ILE A 270 -24.10 -20.83 16.79
N ALA A 271 -25.08 -19.93 16.92
CA ALA A 271 -25.97 -19.90 18.09
C ALA A 271 -26.86 -21.15 18.27
N LYS A 272 -26.96 -21.99 17.22
CA LYS A 272 -27.70 -23.27 17.28
C LYS A 272 -26.90 -24.37 17.99
N TYR A 273 -25.60 -24.19 18.11
CA TYR A 273 -24.68 -25.19 18.64
C TYR A 273 -24.18 -24.76 20.02
N LEU A 274 -24.32 -25.64 21.02
CA LEU A 274 -23.89 -25.34 22.38
C LEU A 274 -22.42 -25.72 22.56
N PRO A 275 -21.62 -24.91 23.27
CA PRO A 275 -20.25 -25.28 23.61
C PRO A 275 -20.21 -26.43 24.62
N ASP A 276 -19.24 -27.32 24.46
CA ASP A 276 -18.96 -28.36 25.43
C ASP A 276 -18.45 -27.72 26.75
N PRO A 277 -19.11 -27.96 27.86
CA PRO A 277 -18.74 -27.35 29.15
C PRO A 277 -17.30 -27.67 29.63
N LYS A 278 -16.73 -28.80 29.14
CA LYS A 278 -15.37 -29.25 29.57
C LYS A 278 -14.26 -28.62 28.71
N THR A 279 -14.49 -28.48 27.41
CA THR A 279 -13.47 -28.04 26.45
C THR A 279 -13.66 -26.60 26.01
N GLY A 280 -14.86 -26.05 26.17
CA GLY A 280 -15.24 -24.74 25.61
C GLY A 280 -15.33 -24.72 24.09
N LEU A 281 -15.18 -25.87 23.43
CA LEU A 281 -15.28 -26.00 21.99
C LEU A 281 -16.73 -26.27 21.58
N THR A 282 -17.12 -25.72 20.44
CA THR A 282 -18.42 -25.96 19.82
C THR A 282 -18.24 -26.86 18.62
N LYS A 283 -18.94 -27.99 18.61
CA LYS A 283 -19.00 -28.89 17.46
C LYS A 283 -20.05 -28.38 16.49
N VAL A 284 -19.64 -27.96 15.31
CA VAL A 284 -20.50 -27.42 14.27
C VAL A 284 -20.64 -28.44 13.14
N ASN A 285 -21.88 -28.73 12.74
CA ASN A 285 -22.15 -29.62 11.62
C ASN A 285 -22.30 -28.82 10.31
N LEU A 286 -21.28 -28.87 9.46
CA LEU A 286 -21.24 -28.17 8.19
C LEU A 286 -22.26 -28.69 7.18
N ALA A 287 -22.57 -30.00 7.20
CA ALA A 287 -23.55 -30.56 6.31
C ALA A 287 -24.97 -30.06 6.62
N GLU A 288 -25.28 -29.88 7.91
CA GLU A 288 -26.53 -29.25 8.35
C GLU A 288 -26.61 -27.77 7.92
N ILE A 289 -25.54 -27.01 8.06
CA ILE A 289 -25.49 -25.60 7.60
C ILE A 289 -25.70 -25.54 6.09
N LEU A 290 -25.04 -26.40 5.30
CA LEU A 290 -25.26 -26.49 3.86
C LEU A 290 -26.75 -26.75 3.52
N LYS A 291 -27.35 -27.73 4.21
CA LYS A 291 -28.76 -28.05 3.97
C LYS A 291 -29.70 -26.90 4.31
N VAL A 292 -29.44 -26.17 5.38
CA VAL A 292 -30.27 -25.04 5.85
C VAL A 292 -30.11 -23.80 4.94
N GLU A 293 -28.90 -23.53 4.50
CA GLU A 293 -28.58 -22.34 3.73
C GLU A 293 -28.68 -22.53 2.21
N THR A 294 -28.92 -23.75 1.74
CA THR A 294 -29.18 -24.02 0.32
C THR A 294 -30.63 -23.70 -0.01
N PRO A 295 -30.90 -22.75 -0.94
CA PRO A 295 -32.28 -22.49 -1.40
C PRO A 295 -32.93 -23.73 -2.07
N ALA A 296 -34.21 -23.88 -1.95
CA ALA A 296 -34.95 -24.98 -2.59
C ALA A 296 -34.68 -24.98 -4.11
N GLY A 297 -34.06 -26.06 -4.62
CA GLY A 297 -33.64 -26.18 -6.03
C GLY A 297 -32.45 -25.27 -6.43
N GLY A 298 -31.79 -24.61 -5.47
CA GLY A 298 -30.62 -23.76 -5.70
C GLY A 298 -29.29 -24.51 -5.60
N LYS A 299 -28.20 -23.78 -5.88
CA LYS A 299 -26.85 -24.30 -5.70
C LYS A 299 -26.42 -24.17 -4.24
N GLU A 300 -25.60 -25.08 -3.78
CA GLU A 300 -24.96 -25.04 -2.47
C GLU A 300 -24.16 -23.73 -2.33
N PRO A 301 -24.26 -23.02 -1.19
CA PRO A 301 -23.59 -21.75 -0.98
C PRO A 301 -22.07 -21.89 -0.91
N PHE A 302 -21.55 -23.03 -0.46
CA PHE A 302 -20.13 -23.34 -0.47
C PHE A 302 -19.90 -24.85 -0.72
N ARG A 303 -18.66 -25.23 -1.04
CA ARG A 303 -18.23 -26.63 -1.17
C ARG A 303 -17.35 -27.01 0.01
N MET A 304 -17.38 -28.28 0.40
CA MET A 304 -16.52 -28.77 1.49
C MET A 304 -15.02 -28.57 1.21
N GLU A 305 -14.64 -28.52 -0.07
CA GLU A 305 -13.27 -28.25 -0.53
C GLU A 305 -12.76 -26.83 -0.19
N GLU A 306 -13.65 -25.90 0.14
CA GLU A 306 -13.33 -24.51 0.50
C GLU A 306 -13.03 -24.36 2.01
N PHE A 307 -13.37 -25.38 2.81
CA PHE A 307 -13.21 -25.39 4.25
C PHE A 307 -11.75 -25.53 4.75
N PRO A 308 -10.85 -26.29 4.09
CA PRO A 308 -9.45 -26.44 4.54
C PRO A 308 -8.71 -25.12 4.72
N GLU A 309 -9.14 -24.04 4.05
CA GLU A 309 -8.59 -22.69 4.24
C GLU A 309 -8.76 -22.21 5.69
N LEU A 310 -9.95 -22.40 6.28
CA LEU A 310 -10.24 -22.00 7.67
C LEU A 310 -9.42 -22.82 8.67
N VAL A 311 -9.17 -24.10 8.38
CA VAL A 311 -8.31 -24.98 9.17
C VAL A 311 -6.86 -24.51 9.11
N LYS A 312 -6.36 -24.21 7.92
CA LYS A 312 -5.00 -23.69 7.70
C LYS A 312 -4.75 -22.38 8.45
N LEU A 313 -5.76 -21.52 8.52
CA LEU A 313 -5.73 -20.26 9.27
C LEU A 313 -5.93 -20.44 10.78
N GLY A 314 -6.15 -21.66 11.25
CA GLY A 314 -6.30 -21.98 12.67
C GLY A 314 -7.62 -21.55 13.29
N TYR A 315 -8.64 -21.24 12.47
CA TYR A 315 -9.96 -20.82 12.97
C TYR A 315 -10.82 -21.99 13.48
N CYS A 316 -10.54 -23.21 13.00
CA CYS A 316 -11.28 -24.43 13.36
C CYS A 316 -10.40 -25.68 13.17
N THR A 317 -10.87 -26.80 13.66
CA THR A 317 -10.21 -28.11 13.48
C THR A 317 -10.50 -28.70 12.09
N ASN A 318 -9.79 -29.78 11.74
CA ASN A 318 -10.11 -30.57 10.53
C ASN A 318 -11.54 -31.09 10.57
N VAL A 319 -12.17 -31.20 9.41
CA VAL A 319 -13.53 -31.74 9.30
C VAL A 319 -13.50 -33.24 9.49
N GLY A 320 -14.22 -33.73 10.49
CA GLY A 320 -14.53 -35.14 10.65
C GLY A 320 -15.81 -35.50 9.88
N ILE A 321 -15.68 -36.17 8.73
CA ILE A 321 -16.84 -36.63 7.96
C ILE A 321 -17.28 -38.00 8.52
N VAL A 322 -18.48 -38.05 9.10
CA VAL A 322 -19.08 -39.26 9.66
C VAL A 322 -20.07 -39.90 8.66
N SER A 323 -20.84 -39.03 7.96
CA SER A 323 -21.82 -39.46 6.94
C SER A 323 -22.10 -38.28 5.97
N ALA A 324 -22.93 -38.54 4.97
CA ALA A 324 -23.39 -37.49 4.02
C ALA A 324 -24.17 -36.36 4.73
N SER A 325 -24.76 -36.61 5.89
CA SER A 325 -25.50 -35.62 6.69
C SER A 325 -24.71 -35.10 7.90
N GLU A 326 -23.52 -35.60 8.12
CA GLU A 326 -22.73 -35.28 9.33
C GLU A 326 -21.27 -35.07 8.97
N ALA A 327 -20.87 -33.77 8.92
CA ALA A 327 -19.52 -33.30 8.70
C ALA A 327 -19.20 -32.27 9.78
N ASN A 328 -18.48 -32.68 10.81
CA ASN A 328 -18.27 -31.90 12.00
C ASN A 328 -16.90 -31.22 12.05
N THR A 329 -16.86 -30.02 12.58
CA THR A 329 -15.62 -29.33 12.97
C THR A 329 -15.79 -28.74 14.36
N ASP A 330 -14.69 -28.67 15.11
CA ASP A 330 -14.67 -28.02 16.43
C ASP A 330 -14.03 -26.63 16.32
N LEU A 331 -14.62 -25.65 16.97
CA LEU A 331 -14.14 -24.27 17.02
C LEU A 331 -14.44 -23.63 18.38
N LYS A 332 -13.69 -22.57 18.71
CA LYS A 332 -13.98 -21.71 19.88
C LYS A 332 -14.91 -20.58 19.44
N PRO A 333 -16.18 -20.55 19.90
CA PRO A 333 -17.17 -19.61 19.37
C PRO A 333 -16.76 -18.14 19.46
N GLU A 334 -16.27 -17.72 20.64
CA GLU A 334 -15.87 -16.33 20.89
C GLU A 334 -14.72 -15.91 19.96
N SER A 335 -13.67 -16.73 19.89
CA SER A 335 -12.52 -16.47 19.02
C SER A 335 -12.90 -16.50 17.55
N PHE A 336 -13.78 -17.43 17.15
CA PHE A 336 -14.23 -17.53 15.76
C PHE A 336 -15.04 -16.31 15.33
N VAL A 337 -15.99 -15.87 16.16
CA VAL A 337 -16.79 -14.66 15.92
C VAL A 337 -15.91 -13.41 15.91
N HIS A 338 -14.93 -13.33 16.81
CA HIS A 338 -13.96 -12.23 16.85
C HIS A 338 -13.16 -12.16 15.55
N ASN A 339 -12.57 -13.28 15.12
CA ASN A 339 -11.82 -13.36 13.86
C ASN A 339 -12.69 -13.03 12.65
N TYR A 340 -13.95 -13.48 12.63
CA TYR A 340 -14.90 -13.11 11.60
C TYR A 340 -15.12 -11.59 11.52
N ARG A 341 -15.27 -10.92 12.67
CA ARG A 341 -15.41 -9.45 12.70
C ARG A 341 -14.17 -8.76 12.13
N MET A 342 -12.95 -9.24 12.44
CA MET A 342 -11.69 -8.75 11.85
C MET A 342 -11.67 -8.91 10.33
N GLN A 343 -11.94 -10.13 9.86
CA GLN A 343 -11.95 -10.44 8.43
C GLN A 343 -13.05 -9.66 7.68
N ARG A 344 -14.17 -9.37 8.32
CA ARG A 344 -15.24 -8.55 7.74
C ARG A 344 -14.77 -7.13 7.41
N VAL A 345 -13.94 -6.53 8.26
CA VAL A 345 -13.33 -5.20 7.99
C VAL A 345 -12.34 -5.30 6.83
N VAL A 346 -11.46 -6.32 6.85
CA VAL A 346 -10.48 -6.53 5.77
C VAL A 346 -11.19 -6.71 4.43
N MET A 347 -12.25 -7.52 4.36
CA MET A 347 -13.04 -7.72 3.16
C MET A 347 -13.76 -6.46 2.69
N ALA A 348 -14.28 -5.63 3.59
CA ALA A 348 -14.89 -4.35 3.24
C ALA A 348 -13.86 -3.38 2.63
N ILE A 349 -12.63 -3.35 3.16
CA ILE A 349 -11.52 -2.57 2.58
C ILE A 349 -11.14 -3.09 1.19
N HIS A 350 -11.03 -4.41 1.02
CA HIS A 350 -10.76 -5.03 -0.27
C HIS A 350 -11.84 -4.69 -1.30
N ALA A 351 -13.11 -4.73 -0.92
CA ALA A 351 -14.22 -4.36 -1.79
C ALA A 351 -14.13 -2.91 -2.29
N VAL A 352 -13.73 -1.97 -1.42
CA VAL A 352 -13.47 -0.57 -1.82
C VAL A 352 -12.31 -0.51 -2.81
N ASN A 353 -11.22 -1.23 -2.54
CA ASN A 353 -10.01 -1.23 -3.38
C ASN A 353 -10.22 -1.91 -4.74
N GLU A 354 -11.20 -2.82 -4.87
CA GLU A 354 -11.52 -3.52 -6.12
C GLU A 354 -12.49 -2.77 -7.03
N GLN A 355 -13.20 -1.74 -6.55
CA GLN A 355 -14.16 -0.96 -7.36
C GLN A 355 -13.57 -0.35 -8.65
N LYS A 356 -12.24 -0.28 -8.78
CA LYS A 356 -11.54 0.17 -9.99
C LYS A 356 -11.49 -0.87 -11.12
N ARG A 357 -11.75 -2.15 -10.85
CA ARG A 357 -11.57 -3.23 -11.84
C ARG A 357 -12.80 -3.48 -12.72
N LYS A 358 -13.87 -2.73 -12.52
CA LYS A 358 -15.09 -2.71 -13.36
C LYS A 358 -15.19 -1.37 -14.08
#